data_fb77091ebcae6cc5ea927fff33d40eec
#
_entry.id   fb77091ebcae6cc5ea927fff33d40eec
#
_cell.length_a   1.000
_cell.length_b   1.000
_cell.length_c   1.000
_cell.angle_alpha   90.00
_cell.angle_beta   90.00
_cell.angle_gamma   90.00
#
_symmetry.space_group_name_H-M   'P 1'
#
loop_
_entity.id
_entity.type
_entity.pdbx_description
1 polymer ?
#
loop_
_entity_poly.entity_id
_entity_poly.type
_entity_poly.pdbx_seq_one_letter_code
_entity_poly.pdbx_strand_id
1 'polypeptide(L)'
;MERGSRRDAWPFRTRENLTTIAHLGYRISSARPGQVPAPLSRHHGHDAHPGAGTADEGGSGYGECMAKEKITYRCSECGWTSPKWVGQCRECGAWGTVDQAGEASGGPRAAATAPRRPALPIGEVDGERASSRSTGVGELDRVLGGGIVPGAVILLAGEPGVGKSTLLLDVAAKAARTAAVSGRGPVLYITGEESAAQVRGRAERIGALEPNLLIADETELGVVLGHVEASRPSLLIVDSVQTISSAQVEGGAGGVAQVRAVAASLIRVAKESDLPTLLVGHVTKDGGIAGPRVLEHLVDVVCQFEGDRHSRLRLLRAVKNRYGPTDEVGCFELTDSGIYGLADPSGLFLSRTTRGVPGTCAAVSLEGRRPLPTEIQSLVAPSSGGSPRRTTSGVDHARVAMILAVLQARIGADTSGADVYVSTVGGARTVEPAIDLAMAISIVSSLKGVPPRADLVAVGEISLTGEVRACTGTQRRLAEAARLGFAAAIVPAQGSEDLARVDGITVFTVSDLATAIRVAFPTDSQ
;
A
#
# COMPACT_ATOMS: atom_id res chain seq x y z
N MET A 1 -53.35 -28.28 33.14
CA MET A 1 -53.61 -27.48 31.93
C MET A 1 -52.24 -27.27 31.24
N GLU A 2 -52.03 -28.22 30.32
CA GLU A 2 -50.83 -28.34 29.51
C GLU A 2 -50.79 -27.24 28.42
N ARG A 3 -49.64 -26.59 28.24
CA ARG A 3 -49.31 -25.91 26.97
C ARG A 3 -48.00 -26.46 26.44
N GLY A 4 -48.16 -27.27 25.40
CA GLY A 4 -47.06 -27.89 24.69
C GLY A 4 -46.19 -26.90 23.95
N SER A 5 -44.87 -27.09 24.09
CA SER A 5 -43.84 -26.45 23.27
C SER A 5 -43.72 -27.20 21.95
N ARG A 6 -44.04 -26.54 20.85
CA ARG A 6 -43.69 -27.04 19.52
C ARG A 6 -42.23 -26.70 19.27
N ARG A 7 -41.39 -27.72 19.18
CA ARG A 7 -40.04 -27.64 18.62
C ARG A 7 -40.15 -27.91 17.12
N ASP A 8 -40.00 -26.90 16.33
CA ASP A 8 -39.90 -27.05 14.87
C ASP A 8 -38.48 -27.49 14.51
N ALA A 9 -38.34 -28.77 14.18
CA ALA A 9 -37.15 -29.33 13.55
C ALA A 9 -37.14 -28.95 12.07
N TRP A 10 -36.07 -28.36 11.60
CA TRP A 10 -35.82 -28.09 10.18
C TRP A 10 -35.65 -29.41 9.41
N PRO A 11 -36.43 -29.67 8.35
CA PRO A 11 -36.27 -30.87 7.55
C PRO A 11 -35.15 -30.66 6.53
N PHE A 12 -34.04 -31.39 6.68
CA PHE A 12 -33.10 -31.62 5.60
C PHE A 12 -33.82 -32.42 4.49
N ARG A 13 -34.16 -31.77 3.37
CA ARG A 13 -34.60 -32.46 2.16
C ARG A 13 -33.36 -32.92 1.39
N THR A 14 -33.10 -34.22 1.45
CA THR A 14 -32.30 -34.92 0.46
C THR A 14 -33.07 -34.94 -0.86
N ARG A 15 -32.54 -34.32 -1.90
CA ARG A 15 -33.05 -34.44 -3.27
C ARG A 15 -32.45 -35.68 -3.92
N GLU A 16 -33.16 -36.78 -3.89
CA GLU A 16 -33.25 -37.70 -5.01
C GLU A 16 -34.31 -37.17 -5.95
N ASN A 17 -33.91 -36.75 -7.13
CA ASN A 17 -34.62 -36.85 -8.42
C ASN A 17 -33.91 -35.95 -9.46
N LEU A 18 -33.01 -36.57 -10.16
CA LEU A 18 -32.55 -36.15 -11.47
C LEU A 18 -33.32 -37.00 -12.49
N THR A 19 -34.25 -36.43 -13.22
CA THR A 19 -34.55 -36.83 -14.61
C THR A 19 -35.39 -35.75 -15.30
N THR A 20 -34.91 -35.43 -16.51
CA THR A 20 -35.65 -34.84 -17.62
C THR A 20 -35.86 -33.32 -17.60
N ILE A 21 -35.01 -32.59 -18.34
CA ILE A 21 -35.41 -31.63 -19.38
C ILE A 21 -34.28 -31.56 -20.45
N ALA A 22 -34.64 -32.06 -21.61
CA ALA A 22 -33.87 -31.96 -22.83
C ALA A 22 -34.28 -30.70 -23.62
N HIS A 23 -33.33 -30.16 -24.40
CA HIS A 23 -33.48 -29.33 -25.61
C HIS A 23 -34.05 -27.91 -25.49
N LEU A 24 -33.14 -26.96 -25.48
CA LEU A 24 -33.31 -25.76 -26.29
C LEU A 24 -31.92 -25.33 -26.79
N GLY A 25 -31.71 -25.59 -28.10
CA GLY A 25 -30.48 -25.25 -28.79
C GLY A 25 -30.36 -23.75 -29.02
N TYR A 26 -29.25 -23.17 -28.62
CA TYR A 26 -28.81 -21.88 -29.10
C TYR A 26 -27.68 -22.07 -30.10
N ARG A 27 -27.96 -21.70 -31.34
CA ARG A 27 -26.97 -21.61 -32.45
C ARG A 27 -26.03 -20.45 -32.13
N ILE A 28 -24.76 -20.74 -31.99
CA ILE A 28 -23.69 -19.75 -32.03
C ILE A 28 -23.33 -19.51 -33.47
N SER A 29 -23.63 -18.32 -33.97
CA SER A 29 -23.19 -17.83 -35.28
C SER A 29 -21.77 -17.29 -35.16
N SER A 30 -20.85 -17.87 -35.91
CA SER A 30 -19.47 -17.43 -36.07
C SER A 30 -19.41 -16.16 -36.90
N ALA A 31 -18.95 -15.04 -36.35
CA ALA A 31 -18.55 -13.86 -37.07
C ALA A 31 -17.01 -13.70 -37.04
N ARG A 32 -16.45 -13.55 -38.25
CA ARG A 32 -15.02 -13.34 -38.52
C ARG A 32 -14.59 -11.92 -38.13
N PRO A 33 -13.32 -11.69 -37.74
CA PRO A 33 -12.78 -10.37 -37.46
C PRO A 33 -12.37 -9.65 -38.76
N GLY A 34 -12.73 -8.39 -38.91
CA GLY A 34 -12.22 -7.56 -39.96
C GLY A 34 -12.86 -6.18 -40.01
N GLN A 35 -11.97 -5.21 -40.00
CA GLN A 35 -12.13 -3.82 -40.43
C GLN A 35 -12.46 -2.77 -39.34
N VAL A 36 -11.40 -2.02 -39.04
CA VAL A 36 -11.41 -0.71 -38.38
C VAL A 36 -11.71 0.36 -39.44
N PRO A 37 -12.64 1.30 -39.24
CA PRO A 37 -12.82 2.44 -40.11
C PRO A 37 -11.86 3.59 -39.80
N ALA A 38 -11.34 4.21 -40.85
CA ALA A 38 -10.48 5.38 -40.84
C ALA A 38 -11.25 6.67 -40.45
N PRO A 39 -10.55 7.68 -39.86
CA PRO A 39 -11.18 8.95 -39.55
C PRO A 39 -11.26 9.89 -40.75
N LEU A 40 -12.40 10.58 -40.82
CA LEU A 40 -12.76 11.57 -41.82
C LEU A 40 -11.84 12.81 -41.77
N SER A 41 -11.34 13.17 -42.97
CA SER A 41 -10.68 14.43 -43.29
C SER A 41 -11.68 15.59 -43.31
N ARG A 42 -11.38 16.69 -42.62
CA ARG A 42 -12.03 18.00 -42.86
C ARG A 42 -11.09 18.88 -43.68
N HIS A 43 -11.58 19.23 -44.88
CA HIS A 43 -11.11 20.33 -45.72
C HIS A 43 -11.56 21.68 -45.14
N HIS A 44 -10.66 22.65 -45.14
CA HIS A 44 -10.91 24.09 -45.43
C HIS A 44 -9.61 24.59 -46.03
N GLY A 45 -9.56 25.08 -47.26
CA GLY A 45 -10.31 26.12 -47.90
C GLY A 45 -9.44 27.36 -47.95
N HIS A 46 -8.89 27.56 -49.14
CA HIS A 46 -8.15 28.73 -49.65
C HIS A 46 -8.66 30.08 -49.18
N ASP A 47 -7.71 31.03 -49.04
CA ASP A 47 -7.80 32.24 -49.88
C ASP A 47 -6.40 32.91 -49.98
N ALA A 48 -6.13 33.36 -51.23
CA ALA A 48 -4.91 34.02 -51.67
C ALA A 48 -5.23 35.51 -51.94
N HIS A 49 -4.23 36.33 -51.80
CA HIS A 49 -3.72 37.36 -52.73
C HIS A 49 -3.42 38.74 -52.09
N PRO A 50 -2.78 39.65 -52.83
CA PRO A 50 -1.35 39.91 -52.87
C PRO A 50 -1.07 41.40 -52.55
N GLY A 51 0.19 41.80 -52.47
CA GLY A 51 0.54 43.21 -52.35
C GLY A 51 2.02 43.46 -52.60
N ALA A 52 2.30 44.08 -53.73
CA ALA A 52 3.58 44.52 -54.25
C ALA A 52 4.03 45.86 -53.62
N GLY A 53 5.31 46.15 -53.71
CA GLY A 53 5.84 47.52 -53.56
C GLY A 53 7.31 47.50 -53.13
N THR A 54 8.17 47.59 -54.05
CA THR A 54 9.13 48.60 -54.58
C THR A 54 10.30 48.96 -53.66
N ALA A 55 11.48 48.65 -54.18
CA ALA A 55 12.79 49.35 -54.28
C ALA A 55 13.11 50.52 -53.34
N ASP A 56 14.30 50.61 -52.78
CA ASP A 56 15.40 51.36 -53.35
C ASP A 56 16.70 51.28 -52.50
N GLU A 57 17.77 51.17 -53.18
CA GLU A 57 19.14 51.69 -53.08
C GLU A 57 19.93 51.75 -51.74
N GLY A 58 21.14 51.21 -51.83
CA GLY A 58 22.38 51.92 -51.51
C GLY A 58 23.11 51.52 -50.24
N GLY A 59 24.25 50.85 -50.40
CA GLY A 59 25.23 50.78 -49.29
C GLY A 59 26.29 49.69 -49.48
N SER A 60 27.41 50.05 -50.10
CA SER A 60 28.66 49.30 -50.20
C SER A 60 29.21 48.91 -48.79
N GLY A 61 29.51 47.65 -48.58
CA GLY A 61 30.24 47.18 -47.42
C GLY A 61 30.81 45.78 -47.68
N TYR A 62 32.13 45.71 -47.73
CA TYR A 62 32.91 44.47 -47.84
C TYR A 62 32.48 43.46 -46.74
N GLY A 63 31.81 42.39 -47.13
CA GLY A 63 31.43 41.29 -46.25
C GLY A 63 32.08 40.01 -46.74
N GLU A 64 32.92 39.44 -45.91
CA GLU A 64 33.50 38.12 -46.04
C GLU A 64 32.43 37.08 -46.36
N CYS A 65 32.72 36.30 -47.39
CA CYS A 65 31.89 35.19 -47.85
C CYS A 65 31.98 34.05 -46.81
N MET A 66 31.14 34.09 -45.76
CA MET A 66 30.92 32.94 -44.92
C MET A 66 30.15 31.90 -45.73
N ALA A 67 30.81 30.80 -46.08
CA ALA A 67 30.18 29.62 -46.66
C ALA A 67 29.09 29.12 -45.71
N LYS A 68 27.85 29.19 -46.12
CA LYS A 68 26.75 28.54 -45.41
C LYS A 68 27.06 27.05 -45.30
N GLU A 69 27.36 26.56 -44.11
CA GLU A 69 27.44 25.13 -43.80
C GLU A 69 26.17 24.45 -44.26
N LYS A 70 26.29 23.51 -45.19
CA LYS A 70 25.19 22.68 -45.64
C LYS A 70 24.83 21.68 -44.55
N ILE A 71 23.76 21.96 -43.80
CA ILE A 71 23.20 21.03 -42.83
C ILE A 71 22.76 19.79 -43.58
N THR A 72 23.28 18.62 -43.24
CA THR A 72 22.92 17.32 -43.78
C THR A 72 22.29 16.48 -42.66
N TYR A 73 21.20 15.82 -42.93
CA TYR A 73 20.53 14.90 -42.00
C TYR A 73 20.82 13.45 -42.39
N ARG A 74 21.05 12.55 -41.40
CA ARG A 74 21.38 11.14 -41.62
C ARG A 74 20.48 10.23 -40.78
N CYS A 75 20.01 9.14 -41.39
CA CYS A 75 19.29 8.11 -40.68
C CYS A 75 20.24 7.25 -39.85
N SER A 76 19.91 7.05 -38.55
CA SER A 76 20.70 6.22 -37.63
C SER A 76 20.63 4.73 -37.95
N GLU A 77 19.55 4.27 -38.60
CA GLU A 77 19.33 2.86 -38.88
C GLU A 77 20.00 2.39 -40.18
N CYS A 78 19.85 3.15 -41.29
CA CYS A 78 20.34 2.72 -42.60
C CYS A 78 21.45 3.60 -43.18
N GLY A 79 21.79 4.74 -42.55
CA GLY A 79 22.82 5.66 -43.01
C GLY A 79 22.40 6.57 -44.17
N TRP A 80 21.15 6.50 -44.67
CA TRP A 80 20.63 7.38 -45.71
C TRP A 80 20.76 8.86 -45.31
N THR A 81 21.11 9.73 -46.24
CA THR A 81 21.31 11.16 -46.00
C THR A 81 20.37 12.05 -46.76
N SER A 82 19.94 13.17 -46.17
CA SER A 82 19.04 14.16 -46.74
C SER A 82 19.48 15.57 -46.42
N PRO A 83 19.33 16.56 -47.37
CA PRO A 83 19.58 17.96 -47.07
C PRO A 83 18.48 18.66 -46.27
N LYS A 84 17.38 17.93 -45.96
CA LYS A 84 16.25 18.41 -45.17
C LYS A 84 15.87 17.35 -44.15
N TRP A 85 15.45 17.78 -42.99
CA TRP A 85 14.88 16.88 -41.98
C TRP A 85 13.56 16.27 -42.47
N VAL A 86 13.39 14.97 -42.26
CA VAL A 86 12.18 14.21 -42.55
C VAL A 86 11.86 13.31 -41.36
N GLY A 87 10.59 13.27 -40.93
CA GLY A 87 10.16 12.47 -39.78
C GLY A 87 10.23 10.97 -40.02
N GLN A 88 10.23 10.52 -41.29
CA GLN A 88 10.36 9.12 -41.69
C GLN A 88 11.49 8.96 -42.70
N CYS A 89 12.37 8.02 -42.49
CA CYS A 89 13.42 7.70 -43.47
C CYS A 89 12.82 7.15 -44.76
N ARG A 90 13.19 7.74 -45.92
CA ARG A 90 12.68 7.33 -47.22
C ARG A 90 13.25 6.01 -47.71
N GLU A 91 14.39 5.57 -47.18
CA GLU A 91 15.07 4.35 -47.58
C GLU A 91 14.59 3.13 -46.80
N CYS A 92 14.63 3.20 -45.45
CA CYS A 92 14.26 2.08 -44.57
C CYS A 92 12.86 2.19 -43.96
N GLY A 93 12.14 3.31 -44.14
CA GLY A 93 10.80 3.52 -43.61
C GLY A 93 10.72 3.74 -42.10
N ALA A 94 11.82 3.79 -41.38
CA ALA A 94 11.87 4.00 -39.93
C ALA A 94 11.47 5.43 -39.57
N TRP A 95 10.68 5.59 -38.48
CA TRP A 95 10.23 6.88 -37.96
C TRP A 95 11.16 7.42 -36.88
N GLY A 96 11.43 8.75 -36.89
CA GLY A 96 12.20 9.42 -35.85
C GLY A 96 13.69 9.05 -35.82
N THR A 97 14.22 8.50 -36.93
CA THR A 97 15.60 8.02 -37.06
C THR A 97 16.50 8.94 -37.88
N VAL A 98 15.98 10.08 -38.35
CA VAL A 98 16.72 11.02 -39.21
C VAL A 98 17.12 12.25 -38.38
N ASP A 99 18.39 12.30 -37.98
CA ASP A 99 18.97 13.39 -37.21
C ASP A 99 19.96 14.21 -38.02
N GLN A 100 20.27 15.42 -37.55
CA GLN A 100 21.25 16.31 -38.22
C GLN A 100 22.64 15.65 -38.22
N ALA A 101 23.20 15.41 -39.40
CA ALA A 101 24.56 14.94 -39.58
C ALA A 101 25.55 16.12 -39.37
N GLY A 102 25.67 16.53 -38.16
CA GLY A 102 26.74 17.40 -37.70
C GLY A 102 27.52 16.64 -36.68
N GLU A 103 28.82 16.53 -36.85
CA GLU A 103 29.80 15.89 -35.99
C GLU A 103 29.23 14.83 -35.04
N ALA A 104 29.65 13.59 -35.16
CA ALA A 104 29.30 12.57 -34.19
C ALA A 104 29.64 13.16 -32.80
N SER A 105 28.70 13.90 -32.22
CA SER A 105 28.66 14.18 -30.81
C SER A 105 28.48 12.82 -30.17
N GLY A 106 29.57 12.11 -29.93
CA GLY A 106 29.61 11.08 -28.95
C GLY A 106 28.93 11.73 -27.76
N GLY A 107 27.70 11.25 -27.39
CA GLY A 107 26.99 11.78 -26.26
C GLY A 107 27.98 11.97 -25.11
N PRO A 108 27.75 12.85 -24.16
CA PRO A 108 28.76 13.26 -23.19
C PRO A 108 29.40 12.00 -22.60
N ARG A 109 30.58 11.66 -23.13
CA ARG A 109 31.38 10.55 -22.57
C ARG A 109 31.88 11.11 -21.24
N ALA A 110 31.24 10.63 -20.15
CA ALA A 110 31.78 10.91 -18.83
C ALA A 110 33.27 10.53 -18.84
N ALA A 111 34.15 11.50 -18.67
CA ALA A 111 35.56 11.23 -18.51
C ALA A 111 35.75 10.36 -17.27
N ALA A 112 36.56 9.32 -17.38
CA ALA A 112 36.88 8.50 -16.22
C ALA A 112 37.64 9.38 -15.20
N THR A 113 37.05 9.47 -13.99
CA THR A 113 37.67 10.16 -12.85
C THR A 113 38.18 9.12 -11.86
N ALA A 114 39.23 9.43 -11.14
CA ALA A 114 39.77 8.55 -10.12
C ALA A 114 38.68 8.23 -9.06
N PRO A 115 38.50 6.95 -8.71
CA PRO A 115 37.51 6.57 -7.71
C PRO A 115 37.88 7.17 -6.35
N ARG A 116 36.90 7.65 -5.59
CA ARG A 116 37.07 8.17 -4.22
C ARG A 116 37.50 7.07 -3.23
N ARG A 117 37.10 5.84 -3.47
CA ARG A 117 37.50 4.65 -2.71
C ARG A 117 37.85 3.53 -3.69
N PRO A 118 38.92 2.74 -3.45
CA PRO A 118 39.22 1.60 -4.30
C PRO A 118 38.13 0.53 -4.20
N ALA A 119 37.95 -0.25 -5.26
CA ALA A 119 37.13 -1.44 -5.21
C ALA A 119 37.79 -2.46 -4.28
N LEU A 120 36.98 -3.08 -3.40
CA LEU A 120 37.41 -4.11 -2.45
C LEU A 120 36.72 -5.44 -2.80
N PRO A 121 37.36 -6.60 -2.53
CA PRO A 121 36.67 -7.87 -2.54
C PRO A 121 35.47 -7.84 -1.57
N ILE A 122 34.35 -8.44 -1.96
CA ILE A 122 33.11 -8.37 -1.16
C ILE A 122 33.28 -8.90 0.28
N GLY A 123 34.16 -9.88 0.48
CA GLY A 123 34.47 -10.43 1.81
C GLY A 123 35.29 -9.49 2.71
N GLU A 124 35.91 -8.45 2.15
CA GLU A 124 36.68 -7.44 2.90
C GLU A 124 35.86 -6.21 3.24
N VAL A 125 34.59 -6.15 2.75
CA VAL A 125 33.67 -5.07 3.08
C VAL A 125 33.18 -5.26 4.51
N ASP A 126 33.36 -4.22 5.36
CA ASP A 126 32.88 -4.23 6.73
C ASP A 126 31.35 -4.32 6.80
N GLY A 127 30.83 -5.50 7.11
CA GLY A 127 29.40 -5.78 7.23
C GLY A 127 28.76 -5.18 8.50
N GLU A 128 29.54 -4.85 9.53
CA GLU A 128 29.00 -4.25 10.76
C GLU A 128 28.43 -2.85 10.50
N ARG A 129 28.95 -2.14 9.51
CA ARG A 129 28.38 -0.85 9.06
C ARG A 129 26.98 -0.93 8.50
N ALA A 130 26.53 -2.11 8.09
CA ALA A 130 25.17 -2.36 7.60
C ALA A 130 24.21 -2.79 8.73
N SER A 131 24.65 -2.86 9.97
CA SER A 131 23.79 -3.24 11.09
C SER A 131 22.72 -2.19 11.36
N SER A 132 21.48 -2.62 11.52
CA SER A 132 20.36 -1.74 11.83
C SER A 132 20.44 -1.24 13.29
N ARG A 133 19.96 -0.02 13.51
CA ARG A 133 19.86 0.60 14.83
C ARG A 133 18.39 0.84 15.15
N SER A 134 17.95 0.39 16.32
CA SER A 134 16.57 0.60 16.76
C SER A 134 16.21 2.08 16.77
N THR A 135 15.01 2.39 16.31
CA THR A 135 14.40 3.73 16.37
C THR A 135 13.86 4.06 17.75
N GLY A 136 13.78 3.07 18.65
CA GLY A 136 13.07 3.15 19.93
C GLY A 136 11.55 3.01 19.79
N VAL A 137 11.04 2.72 18.57
CA VAL A 137 9.63 2.47 18.29
C VAL A 137 9.51 1.06 17.68
N GLY A 138 9.16 0.08 18.51
CA GLY A 138 9.21 -1.34 18.11
C GLY A 138 8.38 -1.70 16.89
N GLU A 139 7.23 -1.05 16.70
CA GLU A 139 6.38 -1.27 15.54
C GLU A 139 6.97 -0.66 14.24
N LEU A 140 7.76 0.41 14.35
CA LEU A 140 8.53 0.94 13.23
C LEU A 140 9.74 0.03 12.93
N ASP A 141 10.45 -0.40 13.98
CA ASP A 141 11.58 -1.30 13.81
C ASP A 141 11.18 -2.62 13.17
N ARG A 142 10.01 -3.16 13.50
CA ARG A 142 9.43 -4.34 12.84
C ARG A 142 9.33 -4.15 11.32
N VAL A 143 8.77 -3.03 10.88
CA VAL A 143 8.56 -2.71 9.46
C VAL A 143 9.89 -2.47 8.73
N LEU A 144 10.87 -1.88 9.44
CA LEU A 144 12.18 -1.60 8.89
C LEU A 144 13.12 -2.84 8.86
N GLY A 145 12.73 -3.95 9.51
CA GLY A 145 13.56 -5.15 9.60
C GLY A 145 14.60 -5.08 10.72
N GLY A 146 14.28 -4.37 11.80
CA GLY A 146 15.11 -4.25 13.01
C GLY A 146 15.59 -2.84 13.31
N GLY A 147 15.29 -1.86 12.47
CA GLY A 147 15.65 -0.46 12.69
C GLY A 147 16.24 0.22 11.47
N ILE A 148 16.94 1.34 11.67
CA ILE A 148 17.50 2.17 10.61
C ILE A 148 18.96 1.80 10.36
N VAL A 149 19.31 1.54 9.11
CA VAL A 149 20.68 1.27 8.66
C VAL A 149 21.42 2.60 8.42
N PRO A 150 22.71 2.73 8.79
CA PRO A 150 23.52 3.90 8.48
C PRO A 150 23.50 4.23 6.98
N GLY A 151 23.33 5.51 6.65
CA GLY A 151 23.25 5.97 5.26
C GLY A 151 21.96 5.55 4.52
N ALA A 152 21.01 4.90 5.18
CA ALA A 152 19.71 4.58 4.59
C ALA A 152 18.85 5.83 4.43
N VAL A 153 18.14 5.92 3.30
CA VAL A 153 17.13 6.94 3.06
C VAL A 153 15.75 6.27 3.01
N ILE A 154 14.91 6.66 3.96
CA ILE A 154 13.58 6.09 4.18
C ILE A 154 12.54 7.16 3.88
N LEU A 155 11.60 6.86 3.00
CA LEU A 155 10.45 7.70 2.71
C LEU A 155 9.24 7.22 3.50
N LEU A 156 8.68 8.07 4.34
CA LEU A 156 7.40 7.86 5.01
C LEU A 156 6.30 8.60 4.24
N ALA A 157 5.51 7.85 3.51
CA ALA A 157 4.41 8.35 2.69
C ALA A 157 3.05 8.11 3.35
N GLY A 158 2.05 8.93 3.04
CA GLY A 158 0.69 8.75 3.55
C GLY A 158 -0.16 10.01 3.42
N GLU A 159 -1.49 9.88 3.63
CA GLU A 159 -2.41 11.01 3.59
C GLU A 159 -2.07 12.08 4.64
N PRO A 160 -2.43 13.37 4.39
CA PRO A 160 -2.34 14.40 5.41
C PRO A 160 -3.17 14.05 6.65
N GLY A 161 -2.62 14.32 7.85
CA GLY A 161 -3.32 14.07 9.12
C GLY A 161 -3.28 12.63 9.62
N VAL A 162 -2.61 11.68 8.93
CA VAL A 162 -2.52 10.28 9.37
C VAL A 162 -1.57 10.07 10.57
N GLY A 163 -0.74 11.07 10.91
CA GLY A 163 0.16 11.04 12.07
C GLY A 163 1.65 10.93 11.74
N LYS A 164 2.07 11.09 10.45
CA LYS A 164 3.48 10.98 10.02
C LYS A 164 4.44 11.84 10.83
N SER A 165 4.20 13.15 10.87
CA SER A 165 5.05 14.11 11.58
C SER A 165 5.11 13.85 13.09
N THR A 166 4.01 13.37 13.68
CA THR A 166 3.96 13.00 15.11
C THR A 166 4.81 11.75 15.38
N LEU A 167 4.72 10.74 14.51
CA LEU A 167 5.56 9.54 14.61
C LEU A 167 7.05 9.88 14.48
N LEU A 168 7.40 10.70 13.48
CA LEU A 168 8.81 11.05 13.25
C LEU A 168 9.37 11.94 14.35
N LEU A 169 8.56 12.77 14.97
CA LEU A 169 8.99 13.57 16.11
C LEU A 169 9.24 12.69 17.37
N ASP A 170 8.43 11.66 17.61
CA ASP A 170 8.66 10.67 18.66
C ASP A 170 9.96 9.87 18.39
N VAL A 171 10.15 9.43 17.14
CA VAL A 171 11.40 8.78 16.70
C VAL A 171 12.61 9.69 16.91
N ALA A 172 12.48 10.97 16.52
CA ALA A 172 13.54 11.96 16.68
C ALA A 172 13.96 12.13 18.13
N ALA A 173 12.99 12.23 19.05
CA ALA A 173 13.27 12.37 20.48
C ALA A 173 13.95 11.12 21.06
N LYS A 174 13.46 9.93 20.73
CA LYS A 174 14.06 8.65 21.18
C LYS A 174 15.47 8.46 20.63
N ALA A 175 15.67 8.80 19.34
CA ALA A 175 17.00 8.77 18.74
C ALA A 175 17.95 9.80 19.38
N ALA A 176 17.46 11.00 19.70
CA ALA A 176 18.24 12.05 20.37
C ALA A 176 18.70 11.61 21.77
N ARG A 177 17.83 10.97 22.57
CA ARG A 177 18.19 10.36 23.87
C ARG A 177 19.28 9.32 23.71
N THR A 178 19.09 8.40 22.76
CA THR A 178 20.07 7.33 22.49
C THR A 178 21.41 7.90 22.02
N ALA A 179 21.37 8.93 21.15
CA ALA A 179 22.57 9.61 20.65
C ALA A 179 23.33 10.29 21.79
N ALA A 180 22.64 10.97 22.71
CA ALA A 180 23.25 11.61 23.87
C ALA A 180 23.99 10.62 24.77
N VAL A 181 23.39 9.46 25.07
CA VAL A 181 24.01 8.40 25.88
C VAL A 181 25.21 7.76 25.20
N SER A 182 25.15 7.61 23.86
CA SER A 182 26.23 6.97 23.07
C SER A 182 27.28 7.94 22.53
N GLY A 183 27.24 9.22 22.90
CA GLY A 183 28.21 10.24 22.45
C GLY A 183 28.15 10.53 20.95
N ARG A 184 27.03 10.24 20.29
CA ARG A 184 26.82 10.53 18.87
C ARG A 184 26.31 11.96 18.68
N GLY A 185 26.43 12.48 17.43
CA GLY A 185 25.91 13.79 17.05
C GLY A 185 24.40 13.94 17.32
N PRO A 186 23.88 15.18 17.30
CA PRO A 186 22.47 15.45 17.54
C PRO A 186 21.56 14.82 16.47
N VAL A 187 20.25 14.83 16.71
CA VAL A 187 19.24 14.59 15.67
C VAL A 187 18.83 15.94 15.10
N LEU A 188 18.80 16.05 13.78
CA LEU A 188 18.37 17.28 13.08
C LEU A 188 17.00 17.05 12.44
N TYR A 189 16.02 17.86 12.83
CA TYR A 189 14.67 17.89 12.27
C TYR A 189 14.49 19.16 11.43
N ILE A 190 14.34 19.01 10.13
CA ILE A 190 14.04 20.10 9.20
C ILE A 190 12.53 20.10 8.95
N THR A 191 11.87 21.22 9.23
CA THR A 191 10.47 21.46 8.89
C THR A 191 10.36 22.49 7.79
N GLY A 192 9.61 22.18 6.73
CA GLY A 192 9.31 23.13 5.66
C GLY A 192 7.82 23.47 5.56
N GLU A 193 6.96 22.85 6.38
CA GLU A 193 5.52 23.10 6.39
C GLU A 193 5.08 23.90 7.62
N GLU A 194 5.69 23.62 8.75
CA GLU A 194 5.34 24.23 10.03
C GLU A 194 6.50 25.05 10.58
N SER A 195 6.21 26.11 11.30
CA SER A 195 7.26 26.87 11.99
C SER A 195 7.88 26.05 13.13
N ALA A 196 9.11 26.35 13.49
CA ALA A 196 9.81 25.71 14.63
C ALA A 196 8.98 25.80 15.92
N ALA A 197 8.25 26.89 16.14
CA ALA A 197 7.37 27.07 17.31
C ALA A 197 6.18 26.09 17.31
N GLN A 198 5.58 25.80 16.16
CA GLN A 198 4.47 24.85 16.04
C GLN A 198 4.96 23.41 16.29
N VAL A 199 6.10 23.03 15.71
CA VAL A 199 6.71 21.71 15.95
C VAL A 199 7.11 21.56 17.41
N ARG A 200 7.66 22.61 18.06
CA ARG A 200 7.97 22.60 19.50
C ARG A 200 6.71 22.37 20.35
N GLY A 201 5.60 23.06 20.07
CA GLY A 201 4.34 22.85 20.78
C GLY A 201 3.81 21.42 20.64
N ARG A 202 4.02 20.79 19.48
CA ARG A 202 3.73 19.37 19.27
C ARG A 202 4.67 18.49 20.10
N ALA A 203 5.98 18.78 20.08
CA ALA A 203 6.98 18.06 20.86
C ALA A 203 6.68 18.09 22.37
N GLU A 204 6.26 19.24 22.90
CA GLU A 204 5.86 19.39 24.29
C GLU A 204 4.66 18.50 24.63
N ARG A 205 3.62 18.49 23.78
CA ARG A 205 2.40 17.68 23.97
C ARG A 205 2.70 16.17 24.02
N ILE A 206 3.68 15.68 23.24
CA ILE A 206 4.02 14.25 23.19
C ILE A 206 5.23 13.88 24.06
N GLY A 207 5.77 14.83 24.86
CA GLY A 207 6.94 14.59 25.70
C GLY A 207 8.24 14.37 24.92
N ALA A 208 8.39 15.00 23.75
CA ALA A 208 9.52 14.84 22.84
C ALA A 208 10.53 16.02 22.91
N LEU A 209 10.54 16.78 23.99
CA LEU A 209 11.52 17.86 24.21
C LEU A 209 12.86 17.28 24.68
N GLU A 210 13.83 17.21 23.76
CA GLU A 210 15.16 16.67 24.04
C GLU A 210 16.26 17.69 23.71
N PRO A 211 17.26 17.88 24.59
CA PRO A 211 18.35 18.85 24.34
C PRO A 211 19.16 18.52 23.08
N ASN A 212 19.25 17.25 22.72
CA ASN A 212 20.02 16.77 21.57
C ASN A 212 19.16 16.63 20.29
N LEU A 213 17.94 17.17 20.29
CA LEU A 213 17.06 17.30 19.12
C LEU A 213 17.09 18.74 18.64
N LEU A 214 17.73 18.97 17.49
CA LEU A 214 17.82 20.27 16.83
C LEU A 214 16.67 20.40 15.82
N ILE A 215 16.11 21.61 15.69
CA ILE A 215 15.07 21.93 14.72
C ILE A 215 15.48 23.17 13.91
N ALA A 216 15.18 23.13 12.60
CA ALA A 216 15.26 24.29 11.73
C ALA A 216 14.04 24.33 10.80
N ASP A 217 13.46 25.53 10.60
CA ASP A 217 12.37 25.77 9.66
C ASP A 217 12.95 26.36 8.37
N GLU A 218 13.26 25.45 7.42
CA GLU A 218 13.96 25.77 6.19
C GLU A 218 13.28 25.18 4.97
N THR A 219 13.31 25.95 3.88
CA THR A 219 12.73 25.52 2.59
C THR A 219 13.74 25.54 1.45
N GLU A 220 14.97 25.99 1.70
CA GLU A 220 16.05 25.98 0.69
C GLU A 220 17.04 24.86 0.94
N LEU A 221 17.28 24.03 -0.08
CA LEU A 221 18.17 22.88 0.01
C LEU A 221 19.61 23.26 0.43
N GLY A 222 20.12 24.39 -0.09
CA GLY A 222 21.48 24.85 0.26
C GLY A 222 21.64 25.12 1.74
N VAL A 223 20.63 25.74 2.36
CA VAL A 223 20.60 26.03 3.80
C VAL A 223 20.45 24.75 4.62
N VAL A 224 19.56 23.83 4.18
CA VAL A 224 19.41 22.51 4.82
C VAL A 224 20.75 21.75 4.84
N LEU A 225 21.48 21.73 3.74
CA LEU A 225 22.80 21.10 3.66
C LEU A 225 23.84 21.79 4.57
N GLY A 226 23.76 23.12 4.68
CA GLY A 226 24.59 23.90 5.63
C GLY A 226 24.34 23.50 7.08
N HIS A 227 23.09 23.29 7.48
CA HIS A 227 22.74 22.78 8.81
C HIS A 227 23.30 21.37 9.06
N VAL A 228 23.22 20.48 8.05
CA VAL A 228 23.78 19.12 8.16
C VAL A 228 25.30 19.17 8.36
N GLU A 229 26.01 20.00 7.60
CA GLU A 229 27.46 20.15 7.71
C GLU A 229 27.89 20.72 9.07
N ALA A 230 27.18 21.75 9.55
CA ALA A 230 27.49 22.42 10.81
C ALA A 230 27.21 21.54 12.02
N SER A 231 26.07 20.82 12.05
CA SER A 231 25.63 20.03 13.23
C SER A 231 26.14 18.59 13.23
N ARG A 232 26.55 18.05 12.06
CA ARG A 232 26.97 16.64 11.87
C ARG A 232 26.02 15.66 12.58
N PRO A 233 24.73 15.63 12.19
CA PRO A 233 23.73 14.90 12.92
C PRO A 233 23.92 13.38 12.81
N SER A 234 23.42 12.64 13.79
CA SER A 234 23.36 11.17 13.78
C SER A 234 22.11 10.63 13.07
N LEU A 235 21.11 11.49 12.86
CA LEU A 235 19.87 11.24 12.13
C LEU A 235 19.36 12.55 11.55
N LEU A 236 18.96 12.55 10.28
CA LEU A 236 18.28 13.67 9.61
C LEU A 236 16.82 13.32 9.36
N ILE A 237 15.92 14.24 9.68
CA ILE A 237 14.49 14.14 9.34
C ILE A 237 14.11 15.38 8.54
N VAL A 238 13.40 15.20 7.41
CA VAL A 238 12.93 16.30 6.55
C VAL A 238 11.41 16.17 6.37
N ASP A 239 10.67 17.12 6.90
CA ASP A 239 9.20 17.16 6.92
C ASP A 239 8.68 18.49 6.31
N SER A 240 8.34 18.52 5.01
CA SER A 240 8.36 17.45 4.02
C SER A 240 9.33 17.75 2.86
N VAL A 241 9.67 16.69 2.10
CA VAL A 241 10.56 16.84 0.93
C VAL A 241 9.93 17.69 -0.18
N GLN A 242 8.60 17.84 -0.20
CA GLN A 242 7.88 18.64 -1.19
C GLN A 242 8.00 20.15 -0.95
N THR A 243 8.28 20.58 0.26
CA THR A 243 8.41 22.00 0.60
C THR A 243 9.82 22.54 0.39
N ILE A 244 10.79 21.66 0.28
CA ILE A 244 12.18 22.04 0.00
C ILE A 244 12.36 22.30 -1.49
N SER A 245 13.08 23.35 -1.82
CA SER A 245 13.43 23.74 -3.20
C SER A 245 14.93 23.93 -3.36
N SER A 246 15.40 23.78 -4.60
CA SER A 246 16.78 24.08 -5.00
C SER A 246 16.80 25.23 -5.99
N ALA A 247 17.61 26.25 -5.72
CA ALA A 247 17.81 27.36 -6.65
C ALA A 247 18.46 26.93 -7.98
N GLN A 248 19.03 25.73 -8.04
CA GLN A 248 19.69 25.20 -9.24
C GLN A 248 18.72 24.53 -10.23
N VAL A 249 17.45 24.40 -9.88
CA VAL A 249 16.43 23.70 -10.68
C VAL A 249 15.25 24.63 -10.90
N GLU A 250 14.79 24.73 -12.13
CA GLU A 250 13.63 25.54 -12.47
C GLU A 250 12.33 24.93 -11.92
N GLY A 251 11.39 25.81 -11.60
CA GLY A 251 10.06 25.46 -11.08
C GLY A 251 9.91 25.66 -9.58
N GLY A 252 8.67 25.71 -9.12
CA GLY A 252 8.32 25.90 -7.70
C GLY A 252 8.53 24.65 -6.86
N ALA A 253 8.61 24.83 -5.53
CA ALA A 253 8.62 23.73 -4.55
C ALA A 253 7.46 22.77 -4.80
N GLY A 254 7.67 21.48 -4.56
CA GLY A 254 6.66 20.42 -4.81
C GLY A 254 6.56 19.95 -6.27
N GLY A 255 7.16 20.67 -7.23
CA GLY A 255 7.26 20.21 -8.61
C GLY A 255 8.11 18.95 -8.75
N VAL A 256 7.80 18.08 -9.74
CA VAL A 256 8.49 16.79 -9.92
C VAL A 256 10.00 16.94 -10.05
N ALA A 257 10.46 17.93 -10.84
CA ALA A 257 11.90 18.19 -11.04
C ALA A 257 12.56 18.61 -9.73
N GLN A 258 11.95 19.52 -8.97
CA GLN A 258 12.42 19.99 -7.68
C GLN A 258 12.52 18.86 -6.66
N VAL A 259 11.44 18.09 -6.47
CA VAL A 259 11.40 16.98 -5.52
C VAL A 259 12.46 15.91 -5.84
N ARG A 260 12.69 15.62 -7.14
CA ARG A 260 13.75 14.69 -7.55
C ARG A 260 15.14 15.22 -7.26
N ALA A 261 15.40 16.49 -7.54
CA ALA A 261 16.71 17.11 -7.32
C ALA A 261 17.04 17.20 -5.83
N VAL A 262 16.08 17.63 -5.02
CA VAL A 262 16.21 17.69 -3.55
C VAL A 262 16.49 16.30 -2.99
N ALA A 263 15.67 15.30 -3.33
CA ALA A 263 15.88 13.94 -2.87
C ALA A 263 17.23 13.36 -3.31
N ALA A 264 17.63 13.54 -4.58
CA ALA A 264 18.93 13.08 -5.08
C ALA A 264 20.10 13.68 -4.30
N SER A 265 20.02 14.96 -3.94
CA SER A 265 21.06 15.64 -3.14
C SER A 265 21.10 15.12 -1.71
N LEU A 266 19.94 14.95 -1.05
CA LEU A 266 19.86 14.39 0.30
C LEU A 266 20.35 12.93 0.33
N ILE A 267 19.99 12.11 -0.67
CA ILE A 267 20.47 10.72 -0.81
C ILE A 267 21.99 10.69 -0.95
N ARG A 268 22.58 11.58 -1.76
CA ARG A 268 24.03 11.66 -1.93
C ARG A 268 24.72 11.95 -0.59
N VAL A 269 24.26 12.95 0.16
CA VAL A 269 24.83 13.30 1.47
C VAL A 269 24.65 12.16 2.46
N ALA A 270 23.47 11.53 2.49
CA ALA A 270 23.20 10.37 3.34
C ALA A 270 24.20 9.23 3.09
N LYS A 271 24.49 8.92 1.82
CA LYS A 271 25.43 7.84 1.43
C LYS A 271 26.90 8.21 1.66
N GLU A 272 27.28 9.49 1.45
CA GLU A 272 28.67 9.96 1.63
C GLU A 272 29.07 10.02 3.11
N SER A 273 28.13 10.35 3.99
CA SER A 273 28.37 10.53 5.44
C SER A 273 27.79 9.44 6.34
N ASP A 274 27.31 8.33 5.77
CA ASP A 274 26.63 7.26 6.52
C ASP A 274 25.48 7.81 7.40
N LEU A 275 24.83 8.92 6.96
CA LEU A 275 23.77 9.63 7.70
C LEU A 275 22.39 9.02 7.41
N PRO A 276 21.76 8.32 8.39
CA PRO A 276 20.38 7.90 8.22
C PRO A 276 19.46 9.10 7.98
N THR A 277 18.58 8.99 7.01
CA THR A 277 17.70 10.09 6.62
C THR A 277 16.26 9.62 6.47
N LEU A 278 15.34 10.27 7.18
CA LEU A 278 13.89 10.06 7.08
C LEU A 278 13.26 11.22 6.31
N LEU A 279 12.56 10.92 5.25
CA LEU A 279 11.86 11.89 4.41
C LEU A 279 10.35 11.71 4.57
N VAL A 280 9.62 12.79 4.79
CA VAL A 280 8.16 12.78 4.73
C VAL A 280 7.70 13.11 3.32
N GLY A 281 6.74 12.33 2.82
CA GLY A 281 6.07 12.57 1.55
C GLY A 281 4.55 12.53 1.69
N HIS A 282 3.85 13.41 0.98
CA HIS A 282 2.38 13.39 0.91
C HIS A 282 1.90 12.66 -0.34
N VAL A 283 0.87 11.82 -0.17
CA VAL A 283 0.17 11.13 -1.28
C VAL A 283 -1.12 11.90 -1.53
N THR A 284 -1.38 12.26 -2.79
CA THR A 284 -2.70 12.77 -3.19
C THR A 284 -3.67 11.60 -3.40
N LYS A 285 -4.97 11.81 -3.15
CA LYS A 285 -6.03 10.79 -3.28
C LYS A 285 -6.12 10.15 -4.66
N ASP A 286 -5.68 10.84 -5.69
CA ASP A 286 -5.78 10.39 -7.08
C ASP A 286 -4.51 9.70 -7.60
N GLY A 287 -3.51 9.49 -6.76
CA GLY A 287 -2.27 8.79 -7.13
C GLY A 287 -1.43 9.47 -8.23
N GLY A 288 -1.80 10.67 -8.65
CA GLY A 288 -1.14 11.37 -9.72
C GLY A 288 -0.75 12.78 -9.32
N ILE A 289 0.43 13.06 -8.97
CA ILE A 289 1.22 14.29 -9.06
C ILE A 289 2.36 14.15 -8.05
N ALA A 290 3.61 14.36 -8.49
CA ALA A 290 4.84 14.64 -7.73
C ALA A 290 4.92 14.05 -6.30
N GLY A 291 4.34 12.86 -6.14
CA GLY A 291 4.26 12.19 -4.86
C GLY A 291 5.28 11.06 -4.70
N PRO A 292 5.09 10.16 -3.78
CA PRO A 292 6.01 9.08 -3.41
C PRO A 292 6.50 8.24 -4.57
N ARG A 293 5.70 8.04 -5.63
CA ARG A 293 6.09 7.24 -6.81
C ARG A 293 7.34 7.77 -7.52
N VAL A 294 7.55 9.09 -7.55
CA VAL A 294 8.75 9.70 -8.16
C VAL A 294 10.00 9.37 -7.34
N LEU A 295 9.86 9.29 -6.02
CA LEU A 295 10.93 9.02 -5.07
C LEU A 295 11.17 7.54 -4.81
N GLU A 296 10.16 6.69 -5.07
CA GLU A 296 10.16 5.27 -4.74
C GLU A 296 11.38 4.53 -5.31
N HIS A 297 11.79 4.90 -6.53
CA HIS A 297 12.97 4.29 -7.15
C HIS A 297 14.30 4.84 -6.61
N LEU A 298 14.30 6.02 -6.04
CA LEU A 298 15.51 6.70 -5.56
C LEU A 298 15.90 6.28 -4.14
N VAL A 299 14.92 6.15 -3.24
CA VAL A 299 15.16 5.83 -1.83
C VAL A 299 15.36 4.33 -1.58
N ASP A 300 15.90 3.97 -0.42
CA ASP A 300 16.17 2.59 -0.05
C ASP A 300 14.93 1.88 0.51
N VAL A 301 14.13 2.59 1.30
CA VAL A 301 12.91 2.09 1.94
C VAL A 301 11.77 3.06 1.68
N VAL A 302 10.60 2.53 1.35
CA VAL A 302 9.34 3.27 1.24
C VAL A 302 8.35 2.65 2.20
N CYS A 303 7.93 3.42 3.20
CA CYS A 303 6.89 3.05 4.12
C CYS A 303 5.62 3.85 3.82
N GLN A 304 4.49 3.16 3.71
CA GLN A 304 3.18 3.76 3.55
C GLN A 304 2.42 3.73 4.87
N PHE A 305 1.96 4.90 5.30
CA PHE A 305 1.19 5.07 6.52
C PHE A 305 -0.28 5.26 6.18
N GLU A 306 -1.11 4.33 6.64
CA GLU A 306 -2.52 4.22 6.31
C GLU A 306 -3.38 4.33 7.56
N GLY A 307 -4.60 4.84 7.42
CA GLY A 307 -5.57 4.88 8.51
C GLY A 307 -6.85 5.57 8.13
N ASP A 308 -7.97 5.07 8.63
CA ASP A 308 -9.26 5.71 8.48
C ASP A 308 -9.40 6.87 9.49
N ARG A 309 -10.03 7.98 9.06
CA ARG A 309 -10.24 9.16 9.93
C ARG A 309 -11.14 8.88 11.12
N HIS A 310 -11.99 7.86 11.01
CA HIS A 310 -12.93 7.44 12.07
C HIS A 310 -12.36 6.37 12.99
N SER A 311 -11.19 5.81 12.66
CA SER A 311 -10.48 4.83 13.48
C SER A 311 -9.25 5.46 14.13
N ARG A 312 -8.91 5.02 15.33
CA ARG A 312 -7.64 5.37 15.98
C ARG A 312 -6.48 4.55 15.46
N LEU A 313 -6.78 3.41 14.82
CA LEU A 313 -5.74 2.53 14.27
C LEU A 313 -5.05 3.16 13.07
N ARG A 314 -3.75 3.04 13.06
CA ARG A 314 -2.88 3.37 11.92
C ARG A 314 -2.01 2.17 11.60
N LEU A 315 -1.89 1.85 10.32
CA LEU A 315 -1.05 0.78 9.83
C LEU A 315 0.13 1.36 9.07
N LEU A 316 1.32 0.85 9.32
CA LEU A 316 2.53 1.18 8.59
C LEU A 316 3.00 -0.05 7.83
N ARG A 317 3.18 0.09 6.51
CA ARG A 317 3.63 -0.99 5.62
C ARG A 317 4.88 -0.59 4.88
N ALA A 318 5.84 -1.49 4.74
CA ALA A 318 6.92 -1.30 3.79
C ALA A 318 6.44 -1.69 2.39
N VAL A 319 6.38 -0.73 1.47
CA VAL A 319 6.12 -0.97 0.03
C VAL A 319 7.41 -1.39 -0.67
N LYS A 320 8.54 -0.88 -0.19
CA LYS A 320 9.89 -1.21 -0.64
C LYS A 320 10.82 -1.23 0.56
N ASN A 321 11.65 -2.26 0.68
CA ASN A 321 12.68 -2.32 1.72
C ASN A 321 13.91 -3.08 1.19
N ARG A 322 15.06 -2.41 1.08
CA ARG A 322 16.33 -3.02 0.66
C ARG A 322 17.04 -3.76 1.79
N TYR A 323 16.62 -3.53 3.03
CA TYR A 323 17.30 -4.03 4.24
C TYR A 323 16.49 -5.09 4.99
N GLY A 324 15.25 -5.34 4.54
CA GLY A 324 14.36 -6.27 5.22
C GLY A 324 13.15 -6.68 4.37
N PRO A 325 12.24 -7.47 4.96
CA PRO A 325 11.03 -7.91 4.29
C PRO A 325 10.05 -6.74 4.10
N THR A 326 9.15 -6.87 3.12
CA THR A 326 8.06 -5.91 2.86
C THR A 326 6.71 -6.41 3.35
N ASP A 327 6.65 -7.60 3.91
CA ASP A 327 5.44 -8.27 4.37
C ASP A 327 5.18 -8.10 5.89
N GLU A 328 5.98 -7.27 6.59
CA GLU A 328 5.72 -6.88 7.96
C GLU A 328 4.86 -5.61 8.04
N VAL A 329 3.97 -5.55 9.03
CA VAL A 329 3.06 -4.43 9.26
C VAL A 329 3.19 -3.94 10.70
N GLY A 330 3.41 -2.64 10.86
CA GLY A 330 3.40 -1.95 12.14
C GLY A 330 1.99 -1.45 12.47
N CYS A 331 1.54 -1.67 13.69
CA CYS A 331 0.27 -1.17 14.18
C CYS A 331 0.50 -0.03 15.18
N PHE A 332 -0.28 1.05 15.02
CA PHE A 332 -0.19 2.22 15.87
C PHE A 332 -1.57 2.69 16.28
N GLU A 333 -1.69 3.26 17.46
CA GLU A 333 -2.86 3.99 17.92
C GLU A 333 -2.57 5.48 17.91
N LEU A 334 -3.40 6.24 17.21
CA LEU A 334 -3.37 7.70 17.22
C LEU A 334 -4.31 8.21 18.31
N THR A 335 -3.77 8.98 19.26
CA THR A 335 -4.49 9.58 20.37
C THR A 335 -4.26 11.10 20.41
N ASP A 336 -4.98 11.79 21.27
CA ASP A 336 -4.78 13.24 21.49
C ASP A 336 -3.39 13.56 22.06
N SER A 337 -2.80 12.62 22.80
CA SER A 337 -1.47 12.74 23.41
C SER A 337 -0.32 12.28 22.53
N GLY A 338 -0.60 11.69 21.35
CA GLY A 338 0.46 11.24 20.44
C GLY A 338 0.10 9.98 19.67
N ILE A 339 1.13 9.32 19.15
CA ILE A 339 1.03 8.07 18.42
C ILE A 339 1.84 6.99 19.14
N TYR A 340 1.22 5.83 19.35
CA TYR A 340 1.82 4.76 20.13
C TYR A 340 1.82 3.45 19.33
N GLY A 341 2.94 2.74 19.34
CA GLY A 341 3.02 1.41 18.75
C GLY A 341 2.18 0.40 19.52
N LEU A 342 1.34 -0.34 18.82
CA LEU A 342 0.50 -1.41 19.37
C LEU A 342 1.13 -2.77 19.07
N ALA A 343 1.86 -3.32 20.03
CA ALA A 343 2.39 -4.67 19.92
C ALA A 343 1.25 -5.71 19.85
N ASP A 344 0.15 -5.45 20.54
CA ASP A 344 -1.07 -6.26 20.51
C ASP A 344 -2.29 -5.41 20.16
N PRO A 345 -2.74 -5.40 18.90
CA PRO A 345 -3.92 -4.65 18.48
C PRO A 345 -5.25 -5.38 18.76
N SER A 346 -5.24 -6.59 19.34
CA SER A 346 -6.43 -7.43 19.53
C SER A 346 -7.54 -6.75 20.30
N GLY A 347 -7.19 -5.92 21.27
CA GLY A 347 -8.14 -5.16 22.08
C GLY A 347 -9.01 -4.16 21.29
N LEU A 348 -8.60 -3.80 20.06
CA LEU A 348 -9.37 -2.91 19.18
C LEU A 348 -10.36 -3.68 18.31
N PHE A 349 -10.13 -4.96 18.04
CA PHE A 349 -10.84 -5.74 17.04
C PHE A 349 -11.70 -6.87 17.59
N LEU A 350 -11.59 -7.14 18.88
CA LEU A 350 -12.39 -8.15 19.58
C LEU A 350 -13.22 -7.48 20.67
N SER A 351 -14.52 -7.75 20.66
CA SER A 351 -15.43 -7.29 21.70
C SER A 351 -15.27 -8.15 22.94
N ARG A 352 -14.91 -7.56 24.08
CA ARG A 352 -14.80 -8.31 25.35
C ARG A 352 -16.14 -8.83 25.87
N THR A 353 -17.23 -8.22 25.45
CA THR A 353 -18.59 -8.47 25.96
C THR A 353 -19.46 -9.35 25.09
N THR A 354 -19.03 -9.67 23.87
CA THR A 354 -19.88 -10.35 22.87
C THR A 354 -19.62 -11.85 22.72
N ARG A 355 -18.77 -12.45 23.55
CA ARG A 355 -18.61 -13.92 23.56
C ARG A 355 -19.94 -14.57 23.90
N GLY A 356 -20.45 -15.39 22.97
CA GLY A 356 -21.74 -16.07 23.10
C GLY A 356 -22.94 -15.24 22.66
N VAL A 357 -22.77 -14.15 21.92
CA VAL A 357 -23.87 -13.40 21.30
C VAL A 357 -24.16 -13.96 19.91
N PRO A 358 -25.45 -14.22 19.56
CA PRO A 358 -25.80 -14.58 18.19
C PRO A 358 -25.37 -13.53 17.17
N GLY A 359 -24.93 -13.99 16.01
CA GLY A 359 -24.47 -13.09 14.93
C GLY A 359 -23.00 -12.71 15.01
N THR A 360 -22.20 -13.30 15.91
CA THR A 360 -20.77 -13.01 16.01
C THR A 360 -19.92 -14.24 15.69
N CYS A 361 -18.76 -14.02 15.05
CA CYS A 361 -17.71 -15.04 14.89
C CYS A 361 -16.35 -14.37 14.76
N ALA A 362 -15.34 -14.88 15.46
CA ALA A 362 -13.99 -14.42 15.34
C ALA A 362 -13.27 -15.07 14.16
N ALA A 363 -12.42 -14.29 13.49
CA ALA A 363 -11.45 -14.73 12.50
C ALA A 363 -10.07 -14.21 12.87
N VAL A 364 -9.03 -14.73 12.23
CA VAL A 364 -7.71 -14.13 12.22
C VAL A 364 -7.35 -13.85 10.78
N SER A 365 -7.34 -12.57 10.38
CA SER A 365 -6.85 -12.12 9.08
C SER A 365 -5.34 -11.97 9.08
N LEU A 366 -4.71 -11.94 7.91
CA LEU A 366 -3.29 -11.59 7.78
C LEU A 366 -3.14 -10.26 7.05
N GLU A 367 -2.40 -9.38 7.66
CA GLU A 367 -1.89 -8.19 7.02
C GLU A 367 -0.39 -8.38 6.77
N GLY A 368 -0.07 -8.81 5.53
CA GLY A 368 1.26 -9.31 5.23
C GLY A 368 1.56 -10.58 6.04
N ARG A 369 2.56 -10.51 6.94
CA ARG A 369 2.89 -11.62 7.87
C ARG A 369 2.24 -11.49 9.25
N ARG A 370 1.61 -10.35 9.54
CA ARG A 370 1.03 -10.08 10.86
C ARG A 370 -0.37 -10.64 10.97
N PRO A 371 -0.63 -11.58 11.90
CA PRO A 371 -1.98 -12.01 12.19
C PRO A 371 -2.72 -10.91 12.96
N LEU A 372 -3.92 -10.59 12.51
CA LEU A 372 -4.83 -9.64 13.14
C LEU A 372 -6.15 -10.34 13.47
N PRO A 373 -6.50 -10.49 14.75
CA PRO A 373 -7.81 -11.02 15.12
C PRO A 373 -8.86 -10.02 14.66
N THR A 374 -9.96 -10.53 14.14
CA THR A 374 -11.06 -9.71 13.62
C THR A 374 -12.38 -10.37 14.01
N GLU A 375 -13.23 -9.66 14.74
CA GLU A 375 -14.58 -10.13 15.02
C GLU A 375 -15.51 -9.69 13.90
N ILE A 376 -16.23 -10.65 13.31
CA ILE A 376 -17.26 -10.43 12.32
C ILE A 376 -18.62 -10.42 13.04
N GLN A 377 -19.40 -9.38 12.82
CA GLN A 377 -20.74 -9.22 13.33
C GLN A 377 -21.73 -9.19 12.18
N SER A 378 -22.76 -10.01 12.26
CA SER A 378 -23.84 -10.10 11.28
C SER A 378 -25.20 -9.93 11.94
N LEU A 379 -26.06 -9.15 11.30
CA LEU A 379 -27.45 -9.00 11.69
C LEU A 379 -28.35 -9.36 10.51
N VAL A 380 -29.20 -10.34 10.71
CA VAL A 380 -30.26 -10.74 9.76
C VAL A 380 -31.62 -10.37 10.39
N ALA A 381 -32.33 -9.46 9.74
CA ALA A 381 -33.62 -8.96 10.24
C ALA A 381 -34.67 -9.01 9.14
N PRO A 382 -35.96 -9.21 9.45
CA PRO A 382 -37.03 -9.16 8.47
C PRO A 382 -37.00 -7.84 7.70
N SER A 383 -37.07 -7.90 6.36
CA SER A 383 -37.08 -6.66 5.55
C SER A 383 -38.46 -5.99 5.70
N SER A 384 -38.44 -4.70 6.04
CA SER A 384 -39.66 -3.88 6.12
C SER A 384 -40.00 -3.20 4.78
N GLY A 385 -39.18 -3.35 3.76
CA GLY A 385 -39.33 -2.73 2.41
C GLY A 385 -39.42 -3.81 1.33
N GLY A 386 -39.88 -3.43 0.14
CA GLY A 386 -40.06 -4.34 -1.01
C GLY A 386 -38.80 -5.01 -1.55
N SER A 387 -37.61 -4.53 -1.20
CA SER A 387 -36.31 -5.09 -1.64
C SER A 387 -35.38 -5.26 -0.43
N PRO A 388 -34.90 -6.48 -0.17
CA PRO A 388 -33.95 -6.75 0.92
C PRO A 388 -32.65 -5.98 0.77
N ARG A 389 -32.16 -5.37 1.84
CA ARG A 389 -30.93 -4.59 1.87
C ARG A 389 -29.74 -5.46 2.21
N ARG A 390 -28.60 -5.17 1.59
CA ARG A 390 -27.30 -5.77 1.90
C ARG A 390 -26.34 -4.64 2.23
N THR A 391 -25.93 -4.53 3.48
CA THR A 391 -25.04 -3.46 3.95
C THR A 391 -23.80 -4.05 4.57
N THR A 392 -22.65 -3.56 4.16
CA THR A 392 -21.34 -4.04 4.63
C THR A 392 -20.51 -2.89 5.18
N SER A 393 -19.73 -3.17 6.21
CA SER A 393 -18.75 -2.25 6.78
C SER A 393 -17.48 -3.03 7.15
N GLY A 394 -16.33 -2.64 6.59
CA GLY A 394 -15.06 -3.32 6.84
C GLY A 394 -14.85 -4.63 6.09
N VAL A 395 -15.86 -5.16 5.40
CA VAL A 395 -15.80 -6.35 4.54
C VAL A 395 -16.21 -6.04 3.10
N ASP A 396 -15.77 -6.84 2.15
CA ASP A 396 -16.12 -6.66 0.74
C ASP A 396 -17.59 -7.04 0.46
N HIS A 397 -18.32 -6.14 -0.20
CA HIS A 397 -19.75 -6.32 -0.49
C HIS A 397 -20.02 -7.49 -1.44
N ALA A 398 -19.16 -7.66 -2.46
CA ALA A 398 -19.34 -8.75 -3.43
C ALA A 398 -19.10 -10.11 -2.79
N ARG A 399 -18.13 -10.22 -1.87
CA ARG A 399 -17.90 -11.45 -1.10
C ARG A 399 -19.07 -11.80 -0.21
N VAL A 400 -19.65 -10.84 0.50
CA VAL A 400 -20.86 -11.08 1.31
C VAL A 400 -22.01 -11.58 0.44
N ALA A 401 -22.22 -10.97 -0.74
CA ALA A 401 -23.27 -11.41 -1.67
C ALA A 401 -23.04 -12.86 -2.17
N MET A 402 -21.79 -13.23 -2.47
CA MET A 402 -21.44 -14.61 -2.84
C MET A 402 -21.69 -15.59 -1.70
N ILE A 403 -21.28 -15.26 -0.47
CA ILE A 403 -21.49 -16.11 0.70
C ILE A 403 -22.98 -16.33 0.95
N LEU A 404 -23.81 -15.31 0.87
CA LEU A 404 -25.26 -15.43 0.99
C LEU A 404 -25.86 -16.40 -0.04
N ALA A 405 -25.41 -16.30 -1.30
CA ALA A 405 -25.84 -17.22 -2.36
C ALA A 405 -25.42 -18.68 -2.08
N VAL A 406 -24.18 -18.89 -1.60
CA VAL A 406 -23.68 -20.22 -1.22
C VAL A 406 -24.44 -20.78 -0.01
N LEU A 407 -24.67 -19.97 1.02
CA LEU A 407 -25.45 -20.35 2.20
C LEU A 407 -26.85 -20.81 1.80
N GLN A 408 -27.55 -20.08 0.94
CA GLN A 408 -28.86 -20.46 0.44
C GLN A 408 -28.80 -21.75 -0.40
N ALA A 409 -27.86 -21.83 -1.36
CA ALA A 409 -27.83 -22.95 -2.29
C ALA A 409 -27.32 -24.26 -1.67
N ARG A 410 -26.41 -24.22 -0.68
CA ARG A 410 -25.72 -25.40 -0.14
C ARG A 410 -26.26 -25.88 1.21
N ILE A 411 -26.75 -24.98 2.03
CA ILE A 411 -27.28 -25.33 3.36
C ILE A 411 -28.72 -24.89 3.60
N GLY A 412 -29.38 -24.30 2.61
CA GLY A 412 -30.78 -23.88 2.69
C GLY A 412 -31.03 -22.70 3.64
N ALA A 413 -30.00 -21.91 3.95
CA ALA A 413 -30.13 -20.70 4.78
C ALA A 413 -30.74 -19.58 3.94
N ASP A 414 -32.04 -19.43 3.96
CA ASP A 414 -32.78 -18.45 3.18
C ASP A 414 -32.73 -17.06 3.81
N THR A 415 -32.15 -16.13 3.12
CA THR A 415 -32.09 -14.69 3.47
C THR A 415 -32.82 -13.81 2.45
N SER A 416 -33.63 -14.41 1.54
CA SER A 416 -34.26 -13.68 0.42
C SER A 416 -35.25 -12.61 0.91
N GLY A 417 -35.94 -12.83 2.03
CA GLY A 417 -36.88 -11.88 2.64
C GLY A 417 -36.31 -11.06 3.79
N ALA A 418 -34.99 -11.07 4.01
CA ALA A 418 -34.38 -10.42 5.17
C ALA A 418 -33.32 -9.39 4.75
N ASP A 419 -33.22 -8.30 5.49
CA ASP A 419 -32.11 -7.37 5.44
C ASP A 419 -30.89 -8.01 6.12
N VAL A 420 -29.71 -7.90 5.49
CA VAL A 420 -28.46 -8.46 6.03
C VAL A 420 -27.44 -7.36 6.18
N TYR A 421 -26.91 -7.25 7.37
CA TYR A 421 -25.83 -6.32 7.72
C TYR A 421 -24.64 -7.15 8.18
N VAL A 422 -23.43 -6.84 7.64
CA VAL A 422 -22.18 -7.51 8.03
C VAL A 422 -21.13 -6.44 8.31
N SER A 423 -20.53 -6.51 9.48
CA SER A 423 -19.52 -5.52 9.90
C SER A 423 -18.36 -6.20 10.62
N THR A 424 -17.19 -5.59 10.54
CA THR A 424 -16.06 -5.88 11.41
C THR A 424 -16.05 -4.95 12.61
N VAL A 425 -15.57 -5.42 13.75
CA VAL A 425 -15.37 -4.60 14.96
C VAL A 425 -14.14 -3.72 14.82
N GLY A 426 -14.16 -2.54 15.43
CA GLY A 426 -13.01 -1.63 15.51
C GLY A 426 -12.63 -0.93 14.21
N GLY A 427 -13.48 -1.00 13.18
CA GLY A 427 -13.20 -0.38 11.88
C GLY A 427 -12.12 -1.10 11.08
N ALA A 428 -11.81 -2.36 11.40
CA ALA A 428 -10.92 -3.19 10.59
C ALA A 428 -11.47 -3.31 9.17
N ARG A 429 -10.63 -3.05 8.17
CA ARG A 429 -10.96 -3.36 6.77
C ARG A 429 -10.22 -4.62 6.38
N THR A 430 -10.95 -5.66 6.02
CA THR A 430 -10.35 -6.90 5.53
C THR A 430 -11.04 -7.33 4.24
N VAL A 431 -10.24 -7.53 3.21
CA VAL A 431 -10.68 -8.04 1.91
C VAL A 431 -10.20 -9.48 1.69
N GLU A 432 -9.57 -10.04 2.70
CA GLU A 432 -8.95 -11.35 2.63
C GLU A 432 -10.02 -12.46 2.61
N PRO A 433 -9.98 -13.41 1.64
CA PRO A 433 -10.93 -14.52 1.58
C PRO A 433 -10.92 -15.45 2.81
N ALA A 434 -9.86 -15.47 3.57
CA ALA A 434 -9.73 -16.29 4.77
C ALA A 434 -10.80 -16.05 5.84
N ILE A 435 -11.48 -14.89 5.80
CA ILE A 435 -12.57 -14.56 6.75
C ILE A 435 -13.95 -15.04 6.30
N ASP A 436 -14.09 -15.61 5.10
CA ASP A 436 -15.38 -16.03 4.55
C ASP A 436 -16.11 -17.00 5.46
N LEU A 437 -15.36 -17.95 6.03
CA LEU A 437 -15.94 -18.95 6.92
C LEU A 437 -16.51 -18.32 8.18
N ALA A 438 -15.83 -17.34 8.76
CA ALA A 438 -16.34 -16.60 9.92
C ALA A 438 -17.56 -15.75 9.55
N MET A 439 -17.57 -15.13 8.36
CA MET A 439 -18.75 -14.41 7.86
C MET A 439 -19.96 -15.35 7.70
N ALA A 440 -19.75 -16.51 7.10
CA ALA A 440 -20.82 -17.50 6.94
C ALA A 440 -21.38 -17.97 8.28
N ILE A 441 -20.51 -18.28 9.25
CA ILE A 441 -20.90 -18.70 10.59
C ILE A 441 -21.65 -17.57 11.32
N SER A 442 -21.19 -16.33 11.25
CA SER A 442 -21.86 -15.19 11.90
C SER A 442 -23.25 -14.92 11.30
N ILE A 443 -23.42 -15.04 9.97
CA ILE A 443 -24.72 -14.90 9.30
C ILE A 443 -25.67 -16.01 9.72
N VAL A 444 -25.23 -17.27 9.73
CA VAL A 444 -26.04 -18.42 10.17
C VAL A 444 -26.38 -18.30 11.65
N SER A 445 -25.45 -17.83 12.47
CA SER A 445 -25.67 -17.56 13.90
C SER A 445 -26.81 -16.55 14.11
N SER A 446 -26.76 -15.42 13.39
CA SER A 446 -27.81 -14.40 13.43
C SER A 446 -29.16 -14.94 12.96
N LEU A 447 -29.16 -15.69 11.84
CA LEU A 447 -30.37 -16.27 11.27
C LEU A 447 -31.05 -17.28 12.23
N LYS A 448 -30.23 -18.07 12.94
CA LYS A 448 -30.71 -19.05 13.92
C LYS A 448 -31.05 -18.44 15.29
N GLY A 449 -30.56 -17.24 15.59
CA GLY A 449 -30.62 -16.66 16.93
C GLY A 449 -29.83 -17.43 17.99
N VAL A 450 -28.78 -18.19 17.56
CA VAL A 450 -27.97 -19.04 18.43
C VAL A 450 -26.50 -18.66 18.24
N PRO A 451 -25.74 -18.42 19.32
CA PRO A 451 -24.32 -18.15 19.21
C PRO A 451 -23.56 -19.39 18.71
N PRO A 452 -22.44 -19.23 17.99
CA PRO A 452 -21.55 -20.34 17.69
C PRO A 452 -20.87 -20.83 18.98
N ARG A 453 -20.16 -21.96 18.88
CA ARG A 453 -19.34 -22.50 19.99
C ARG A 453 -18.53 -21.37 20.63
N ALA A 454 -18.48 -21.35 21.95
CA ALA A 454 -17.69 -20.39 22.70
C ALA A 454 -16.20 -20.49 22.33
N ASP A 455 -15.52 -19.35 22.36
CA ASP A 455 -14.08 -19.25 22.08
C ASP A 455 -13.65 -19.89 20.75
N LEU A 456 -14.52 -19.79 19.72
CA LEU A 456 -14.30 -20.28 18.37
C LEU A 456 -13.68 -19.20 17.50
N VAL A 457 -12.65 -19.58 16.76
CA VAL A 457 -12.16 -18.84 15.59
C VAL A 457 -12.38 -19.66 14.33
N ALA A 458 -12.76 -19.00 13.22
CA ALA A 458 -12.96 -19.66 11.95
C ALA A 458 -12.11 -19.00 10.84
N VAL A 459 -11.41 -19.82 10.08
CA VAL A 459 -10.53 -19.40 8.98
C VAL A 459 -10.77 -20.30 7.78
N GLY A 460 -11.04 -19.73 6.61
CA GLY A 460 -11.21 -20.49 5.37
C GLY A 460 -11.88 -19.68 4.29
N GLU A 461 -11.45 -19.86 3.04
CA GLU A 461 -12.13 -19.31 1.86
C GLU A 461 -13.32 -20.22 1.49
N ILE A 462 -14.46 -19.62 1.15
CA ILE A 462 -15.64 -20.37 0.67
C ILE A 462 -15.75 -20.24 -0.84
N SER A 463 -15.70 -21.39 -1.54
CA SER A 463 -15.96 -21.45 -2.99
C SER A 463 -17.46 -21.43 -3.31
N LEU A 464 -17.83 -21.15 -4.56
CA LEU A 464 -19.21 -21.22 -5.03
C LEU A 464 -19.80 -22.63 -4.96
N THR A 465 -18.96 -23.66 -4.90
CA THR A 465 -19.39 -25.06 -4.72
C THR A 465 -19.71 -25.39 -3.25
N GLY A 466 -19.36 -24.50 -2.30
CA GLY A 466 -19.50 -24.75 -0.87
C GLY A 466 -18.30 -25.45 -0.24
N GLU A 467 -17.23 -25.67 -0.99
CA GLU A 467 -15.95 -26.18 -0.50
C GLU A 467 -15.25 -25.11 0.35
N VAL A 468 -14.63 -25.52 1.45
CA VAL A 468 -13.78 -24.68 2.28
C VAL A 468 -12.33 -24.89 1.87
N ARG A 469 -11.71 -23.85 1.34
CA ARG A 469 -10.37 -23.87 0.73
C ARG A 469 -9.29 -23.36 1.64
N ALA A 470 -8.06 -23.88 1.41
CA ALA A 470 -6.88 -23.49 2.12
C ALA A 470 -6.59 -21.98 2.01
N CYS A 471 -6.08 -21.41 3.09
CA CYS A 471 -5.64 -20.03 3.17
C CYS A 471 -4.17 -19.97 3.55
N THR A 472 -3.47 -18.93 3.10
CA THR A 472 -2.08 -18.73 3.47
C THR A 472 -1.91 -18.49 4.96
N GLY A 473 -0.83 -19.06 5.56
CA GLY A 473 -0.42 -18.77 6.92
C GLY A 473 -1.34 -19.33 8.03
N THR A 474 -2.09 -20.42 7.76
CA THR A 474 -2.98 -21.06 8.75
C THR A 474 -2.29 -21.32 10.08
N GLN A 475 -1.03 -21.79 10.07
CA GLN A 475 -0.24 -22.03 11.29
C GLN A 475 -0.08 -20.76 12.16
N ARG A 476 0.21 -19.61 11.52
CA ARG A 476 0.37 -18.33 12.23
C ARG A 476 -0.95 -17.84 12.81
N ARG A 477 -2.06 -18.03 12.07
CA ARG A 477 -3.39 -17.67 12.53
C ARG A 477 -3.81 -18.50 13.75
N LEU A 478 -3.52 -19.81 13.74
CA LEU A 478 -3.77 -20.69 14.87
C LEU A 478 -2.92 -20.31 16.09
N ALA A 479 -1.64 -20.03 15.90
CA ALA A 479 -0.77 -19.59 16.98
C ALA A 479 -1.28 -18.30 17.65
N GLU A 480 -1.72 -17.34 16.83
CA GLU A 480 -2.29 -16.09 17.33
C GLU A 480 -3.64 -16.31 18.03
N ALA A 481 -4.52 -17.15 17.48
CA ALA A 481 -5.78 -17.50 18.11
C ALA A 481 -5.57 -18.15 19.49
N ALA A 482 -4.63 -19.09 19.57
CA ALA A 482 -4.27 -19.73 20.85
C ALA A 482 -3.68 -18.71 21.87
N ARG A 483 -2.79 -17.82 21.42
CA ARG A 483 -2.23 -16.73 22.24
C ARG A 483 -3.32 -15.83 22.82
N LEU A 484 -4.40 -15.60 22.06
CA LEU A 484 -5.55 -14.77 22.47
C LEU A 484 -6.57 -15.53 23.32
N GLY A 485 -6.33 -16.83 23.58
CA GLY A 485 -7.17 -17.65 24.44
C GLY A 485 -8.41 -18.26 23.75
N PHE A 486 -8.41 -18.33 22.41
CA PHE A 486 -9.40 -19.11 21.71
C PHE A 486 -9.14 -20.61 21.93
N ALA A 487 -10.19 -21.35 22.32
CA ALA A 487 -10.08 -22.77 22.65
C ALA A 487 -10.38 -23.68 21.44
N ALA A 488 -11.02 -23.17 20.39
CA ALA A 488 -11.43 -23.92 19.23
C ALA A 488 -11.15 -23.14 17.93
N ALA A 489 -10.71 -23.86 16.89
CA ALA A 489 -10.52 -23.30 15.55
C ALA A 489 -11.14 -24.22 14.49
N ILE A 490 -11.86 -23.64 13.52
CA ILE A 490 -12.27 -24.33 12.30
C ILE A 490 -11.37 -23.86 11.17
N VAL A 491 -10.72 -24.81 10.50
CA VAL A 491 -9.81 -24.53 9.38
C VAL A 491 -10.09 -25.48 8.20
N PRO A 492 -9.66 -25.14 6.98
CA PRO A 492 -9.76 -26.03 5.84
C PRO A 492 -9.04 -27.36 6.08
N ALA A 493 -9.62 -28.47 5.64
CA ALA A 493 -8.94 -29.76 5.63
C ALA A 493 -7.74 -29.75 4.66
N GLN A 494 -7.92 -29.12 3.50
CA GLN A 494 -6.86 -28.95 2.52
C GLN A 494 -5.74 -28.07 3.09
N GLY A 495 -4.48 -28.59 3.06
CA GLY A 495 -3.31 -27.87 3.57
C GLY A 495 -3.21 -27.86 5.10
N SER A 496 -3.97 -28.75 5.78
CA SER A 496 -3.87 -28.96 7.22
C SER A 496 -2.96 -30.13 7.61
N GLU A 497 -2.48 -30.90 6.62
CA GLU A 497 -1.69 -32.10 6.83
C GLU A 497 -0.34 -31.78 7.49
N ASP A 498 0.23 -30.63 7.18
CA ASP A 498 1.54 -30.18 7.68
C ASP A 498 1.44 -29.18 8.87
N LEU A 499 0.23 -28.98 9.42
CA LEU A 499 0.07 -28.07 10.54
C LEU A 499 0.70 -28.65 11.82
N ALA A 500 1.66 -27.93 12.38
CA ALA A 500 2.19 -28.27 13.68
C ALA A 500 1.11 -28.09 14.76
N ARG A 501 1.14 -28.96 15.76
CA ARG A 501 0.25 -28.83 16.92
C ARG A 501 0.43 -27.48 17.60
N VAL A 502 -0.65 -26.82 17.88
CA VAL A 502 -0.69 -25.58 18.66
C VAL A 502 -1.34 -25.88 20.01
N ASP A 503 -0.60 -25.66 21.10
CA ASP A 503 -1.11 -25.92 22.43
C ASP A 503 -2.22 -24.92 22.80
N GLY A 504 -3.20 -25.37 23.56
CA GLY A 504 -4.31 -24.54 24.06
C GLY A 504 -5.49 -24.36 23.08
N ILE A 505 -5.41 -24.88 21.85
CA ILE A 505 -6.49 -24.76 20.87
C ILE A 505 -6.82 -26.12 20.22
N THR A 506 -8.11 -26.46 20.15
CA THR A 506 -8.58 -27.63 19.43
C THR A 506 -8.92 -27.26 17.98
N VAL A 507 -8.25 -27.91 17.04
CA VAL A 507 -8.40 -27.63 15.60
C VAL A 507 -9.38 -28.63 14.97
N PHE A 508 -10.41 -28.11 14.33
CA PHE A 508 -11.38 -28.86 13.54
C PHE A 508 -11.13 -28.62 12.07
N THR A 509 -10.75 -29.64 11.34
CA THR A 509 -10.54 -29.56 9.89
C THR A 509 -11.81 -29.87 9.13
N VAL A 510 -12.18 -29.05 8.15
CA VAL A 510 -13.43 -29.21 7.39
C VAL A 510 -13.18 -29.06 5.90
N SER A 511 -13.88 -29.86 5.09
CA SER A 511 -13.81 -29.80 3.62
C SER A 511 -14.90 -28.92 3.00
N ASP A 512 -16.00 -28.72 3.71
CA ASP A 512 -17.19 -28.04 3.19
C ASP A 512 -17.91 -27.21 4.25
N LEU A 513 -18.71 -26.27 3.76
CA LEU A 513 -19.46 -25.33 4.58
C LEU A 513 -20.49 -26.03 5.50
N ALA A 514 -21.15 -27.09 5.04
CA ALA A 514 -22.16 -27.79 5.85
C ALA A 514 -21.53 -28.45 7.07
N THR A 515 -20.35 -29.06 6.91
CA THR A 515 -19.56 -29.62 8.00
C THR A 515 -19.06 -28.52 8.95
N ALA A 516 -18.59 -27.39 8.41
CA ALA A 516 -18.15 -26.25 9.24
C ALA A 516 -19.30 -25.72 10.13
N ILE A 517 -20.49 -25.57 9.58
CA ILE A 517 -21.66 -25.11 10.34
C ILE A 517 -22.06 -26.12 11.44
N ARG A 518 -21.98 -27.45 11.18
CA ARG A 518 -22.23 -28.46 12.24
C ARG A 518 -21.22 -28.38 13.38
N VAL A 519 -19.95 -28.14 13.06
CA VAL A 519 -18.91 -27.99 14.07
C VAL A 519 -19.08 -26.68 14.86
N ALA A 520 -19.48 -25.62 14.19
CA ALA A 520 -19.66 -24.30 14.83
C ALA A 520 -20.87 -24.29 15.79
N PHE A 521 -21.93 -25.08 15.49
CA PHE A 521 -23.14 -25.17 16.28
C PHE A 521 -23.38 -26.63 16.70
N PRO A 522 -22.61 -27.14 17.66
CA PRO A 522 -22.85 -28.50 18.14
C PRO A 522 -24.27 -28.57 18.73
N THR A 523 -25.06 -29.55 18.28
CA THR A 523 -26.27 -29.92 19.00
C THR A 523 -25.84 -30.50 20.33
N ASP A 524 -26.25 -29.90 21.44
CA ASP A 524 -26.08 -30.51 22.75
C ASP A 524 -26.55 -31.95 22.67
N SER A 525 -25.63 -32.89 22.74
CA SER A 525 -25.96 -34.29 22.99
C SER A 525 -26.60 -34.32 24.37
N GLN A 526 -27.91 -34.52 24.39
CA GLN A 526 -28.65 -34.82 25.60
C GLN A 526 -28.07 -36.03 26.31
#